data_7a846e66ff04ec5525b35153189cd606
#
_entry.id   7a846e66ff04ec5525b35153189cd606
#
_cell.length_a   1.000
_cell.length_b   1.000
_cell.length_c   1.000
_cell.angle_alpha   90.00
_cell.angle_beta   90.00
_cell.angle_gamma   90.00
#
_symmetry.space_group_name_H-M   'P 1'
#
loop_
_entity.id
_entity.type
_entity.pdbx_description
1 polymer ?
#
loop_
_entity_poly.entity_id
_entity_poly.type
_entity_poly.pdbx_seq_one_letter_code
_entity_poly.pdbx_strand_id
1 'polypeptide(L)'
;MKNNQKIKAYLLRLFTRKKNNVFDLKNVKTVLVMRYDRIGDMIVSTPIFRELKKHNPNVEITVLASKTNQDIIKYNPYIFEIFTNYKNNFLKDLSILLKLRRRKFDVCIELDHSVITHAIMRLKIIKPKNIISIYKYGRYGVPGEELELYDYYTKKDEKNHFSRIWLDTLIFLGINTGSTNYDIFLSNSEREKANLFFLSVNERIKIGINIDAFSIHKKINFFELKQICEGLYQFNNDIRIILISGPSYRNILLELVNEMNLDYVSPSFETETILEVSALIEKLNLVISPDTSIIHIASAFDIPVISIHEKNNESYRLWAPTSKLNNTVFSRTEVGLNDYNVDQLLSSAKNIIKSIRLKQ
;
A
#
# COMPACT_ATOMS: atom_id res chain seq x y z
N MET A 1 -33.26 -18.87 3.64
CA MET A 1 -31.81 -18.58 3.44
C MET A 1 -31.13 -19.49 2.42
N LYS A 2 -31.29 -20.82 2.44
CA LYS A 2 -30.62 -21.77 1.50
C LYS A 2 -30.93 -21.54 -0.01
N ASN A 3 -32.15 -21.15 -0.39
CA ASN A 3 -32.51 -20.93 -1.81
C ASN A 3 -31.82 -19.69 -2.40
N ASN A 4 -31.71 -18.60 -1.64
CA ASN A 4 -31.08 -17.36 -2.12
C ASN A 4 -29.57 -17.54 -2.36
N GLN A 5 -28.92 -18.43 -1.58
CA GLN A 5 -27.50 -18.74 -1.74
C GLN A 5 -27.25 -19.59 -3.00
N LYS A 6 -28.15 -20.55 -3.32
CA LYS A 6 -28.07 -21.36 -4.56
C LYS A 6 -28.22 -20.49 -5.82
N ILE A 7 -29.18 -19.54 -5.81
CA ILE A 7 -29.37 -18.60 -6.92
C ILE A 7 -28.11 -17.74 -7.11
N LYS A 8 -27.53 -17.20 -6.03
CA LYS A 8 -26.29 -16.41 -6.11
C LYS A 8 -25.11 -17.23 -6.62
N ALA A 9 -24.97 -18.48 -6.20
CA ALA A 9 -23.95 -19.40 -6.70
C ALA A 9 -24.12 -19.68 -8.22
N TYR A 10 -25.33 -19.95 -8.66
CA TYR A 10 -25.64 -20.15 -10.08
C TYR A 10 -25.32 -18.90 -10.91
N LEU A 11 -25.77 -17.73 -10.46
CA LEU A 11 -25.47 -16.46 -11.13
C LEU A 11 -23.96 -16.20 -11.17
N LEU A 12 -23.24 -16.48 -10.09
CA LEU A 12 -21.78 -16.32 -10.06
C LEU A 12 -21.09 -17.18 -11.12
N ARG A 13 -21.42 -18.48 -11.21
CA ARG A 13 -20.89 -19.37 -12.26
C ARG A 13 -21.24 -18.88 -13.66
N LEU A 14 -22.48 -18.45 -13.88
CA LEU A 14 -22.90 -17.91 -15.18
C LEU A 14 -22.12 -16.65 -15.57
N PHE A 15 -21.95 -15.72 -14.62
CA PHE A 15 -21.22 -14.46 -14.86
C PHE A 15 -19.71 -14.66 -14.97
N THR A 16 -19.14 -15.70 -14.36
CA THR A 16 -17.71 -16.01 -14.49
C THR A 16 -17.38 -16.89 -15.67
N ARG A 17 -18.37 -17.45 -16.36
CA ARG A 17 -18.16 -18.27 -17.57
C ARG A 17 -17.45 -17.48 -18.66
N LYS A 18 -16.36 -18.02 -19.22
CA LYS A 18 -15.57 -17.45 -20.30
C LYS A 18 -15.55 -18.36 -21.52
N LYS A 19 -15.49 -17.78 -22.71
CA LYS A 19 -15.14 -18.53 -23.94
C LYS A 19 -13.62 -18.63 -24.00
N ASN A 20 -13.11 -19.83 -24.18
CA ASN A 20 -11.67 -20.08 -24.31
C ASN A 20 -11.11 -19.34 -25.54
N ASN A 21 -10.26 -18.37 -25.30
CA ASN A 21 -9.39 -17.77 -26.30
C ASN A 21 -7.96 -18.22 -26.01
N VAL A 22 -7.35 -18.92 -26.93
CA VAL A 22 -5.90 -19.25 -26.83
C VAL A 22 -5.13 -18.01 -27.26
N PHE A 23 -4.40 -17.40 -26.33
CA PHE A 23 -3.47 -16.32 -26.61
C PHE A 23 -2.06 -16.70 -26.12
N ASP A 24 -1.05 -16.45 -26.95
CA ASP A 24 0.34 -16.73 -26.58
C ASP A 24 0.88 -15.67 -25.63
N LEU A 25 1.08 -16.05 -24.37
CA LEU A 25 1.62 -15.17 -23.34
C LEU A 25 3.08 -14.75 -23.56
N LYS A 26 3.80 -15.35 -24.53
CA LYS A 26 5.17 -14.95 -24.88
C LYS A 26 5.25 -13.61 -25.61
N ASN A 27 4.15 -13.18 -26.23
CA ASN A 27 4.09 -11.99 -27.08
C ASN A 27 3.22 -10.86 -26.47
N VAL A 28 3.23 -10.69 -25.15
CA VAL A 28 2.47 -9.66 -24.45
C VAL A 28 3.04 -8.27 -24.69
N LYS A 29 2.21 -7.38 -25.26
CA LYS A 29 2.55 -5.98 -25.53
C LYS A 29 1.79 -5.00 -24.59
N THR A 30 0.59 -5.35 -24.19
CA THR A 30 -0.28 -4.48 -23.41
C THR A 30 -0.79 -5.20 -22.16
N VAL A 31 -0.52 -4.62 -21.00
CA VAL A 31 -0.93 -5.15 -19.70
C VAL A 31 -1.80 -4.13 -18.97
N LEU A 32 -2.97 -4.56 -18.50
CA LEU A 32 -3.78 -3.81 -17.55
C LEU A 32 -3.56 -4.37 -16.15
N VAL A 33 -3.18 -3.52 -15.21
CA VAL A 33 -3.15 -3.88 -13.78
C VAL A 33 -4.33 -3.21 -13.07
N MET A 34 -5.17 -4.01 -12.44
CA MET A 34 -6.32 -3.52 -11.69
C MET A 34 -5.97 -3.43 -10.20
N ARG A 35 -5.78 -2.19 -9.70
CA ARG A 35 -5.45 -1.91 -8.30
C ARG A 35 -6.10 -0.61 -7.84
N TYR A 36 -7.33 -0.67 -7.41
CA TYR A 36 -8.13 0.50 -7.06
C TYR A 36 -8.60 0.52 -5.59
N ASP A 37 -7.84 -0.12 -4.71
CA ASP A 37 -8.11 -0.21 -3.27
C ASP A 37 -7.48 0.96 -2.50
N ARG A 38 -6.66 0.66 -1.50
CA ARG A 38 -5.99 1.64 -0.64
C ARG A 38 -4.62 2.02 -1.20
N ILE A 39 -4.02 3.07 -0.60
CA ILE A 39 -2.67 3.56 -0.98
C ILE A 39 -1.61 2.49 -0.71
N GLY A 40 -1.65 1.85 0.47
CA GLY A 40 -0.71 0.78 0.83
C GLY A 40 -0.72 -0.38 -0.17
N ASP A 41 -1.91 -0.82 -0.59
CA ASP A 41 -2.07 -1.86 -1.61
C ASP A 41 -1.39 -1.48 -2.94
N MET A 42 -1.52 -0.23 -3.38
CA MET A 42 -0.87 0.24 -4.58
C MET A 42 0.66 0.22 -4.43
N ILE A 43 1.19 0.72 -3.31
CA ILE A 43 2.64 0.74 -3.04
C ILE A 43 3.21 -0.68 -3.10
N VAL A 44 2.58 -1.61 -2.39
CA VAL A 44 3.02 -3.02 -2.31
C VAL A 44 2.95 -3.73 -3.67
N SER A 45 2.12 -3.24 -4.61
CA SER A 45 2.02 -3.79 -5.97
C SER A 45 3.02 -3.19 -6.98
N THR A 46 3.74 -2.12 -6.64
CA THR A 46 4.66 -1.43 -7.57
C THR A 46 5.80 -2.30 -8.13
N PRO A 47 6.32 -3.33 -7.42
CA PRO A 47 7.30 -4.25 -8.01
C PRO A 47 6.86 -4.90 -9.32
N ILE A 48 5.55 -5.12 -9.50
CA ILE A 48 4.98 -5.70 -10.71
C ILE A 48 5.31 -4.83 -11.93
N PHE A 49 5.18 -3.51 -11.82
CA PHE A 49 5.43 -2.59 -12.94
C PHE A 49 6.90 -2.61 -13.35
N ARG A 50 7.80 -2.57 -12.37
CA ARG A 50 9.25 -2.64 -12.60
C ARG A 50 9.67 -3.96 -13.25
N GLU A 51 9.23 -5.07 -12.70
CA GLU A 51 9.65 -6.39 -13.20
C GLU A 51 9.06 -6.70 -14.59
N LEU A 52 7.84 -6.25 -14.89
CA LEU A 52 7.30 -6.29 -16.26
C LEU A 52 8.16 -5.51 -17.25
N LYS A 53 8.54 -4.27 -16.91
CA LYS A 53 9.38 -3.41 -17.76
C LYS A 53 10.80 -3.93 -17.92
N LYS A 54 11.38 -4.52 -16.88
CA LYS A 54 12.71 -5.18 -16.98
C LYS A 54 12.68 -6.37 -17.92
N HIS A 55 11.60 -7.15 -17.89
CA HIS A 55 11.46 -8.32 -18.76
C HIS A 55 11.15 -7.92 -20.20
N ASN A 56 10.28 -6.96 -20.41
CA ASN A 56 9.94 -6.42 -21.72
C ASN A 56 9.89 -4.89 -21.67
N PRO A 57 10.95 -4.17 -22.07
CA PRO A 57 10.98 -2.70 -22.06
C PRO A 57 9.88 -2.03 -22.90
N ASN A 58 9.36 -2.74 -23.91
CA ASN A 58 8.32 -2.22 -24.81
C ASN A 58 6.89 -2.51 -24.34
N VAL A 59 6.70 -3.21 -23.23
CA VAL A 59 5.34 -3.48 -22.72
C VAL A 59 4.67 -2.18 -22.27
N GLU A 60 3.45 -1.95 -22.71
CA GLU A 60 2.62 -0.84 -22.25
C GLU A 60 1.81 -1.28 -21.03
N ILE A 61 2.11 -0.69 -19.87
CA ILE A 61 1.43 -0.98 -18.61
C ILE A 61 0.40 0.12 -18.35
N THR A 62 -0.87 -0.24 -18.37
CA THR A 62 -1.98 0.63 -17.96
C THR A 62 -2.45 0.22 -16.57
N VAL A 63 -2.70 1.19 -15.70
CA VAL A 63 -3.20 0.92 -14.35
C VAL A 63 -4.61 1.47 -14.20
N LEU A 64 -5.54 0.63 -13.74
CA LEU A 64 -6.84 1.08 -13.25
C LEU A 64 -6.72 1.31 -11.74
N ALA A 65 -6.57 2.57 -11.35
CA ALA A 65 -6.39 3.04 -9.98
C ALA A 65 -7.69 3.61 -9.40
N SER A 66 -7.70 3.97 -8.13
CA SER A 66 -8.74 4.78 -7.49
C SER A 66 -8.29 6.23 -7.32
N LYS A 67 -9.24 7.12 -7.02
CA LYS A 67 -8.91 8.51 -6.65
C LYS A 67 -7.96 8.58 -5.44
N THR A 68 -8.04 7.59 -4.55
CA THR A 68 -7.26 7.57 -3.31
C THR A 68 -5.82 7.17 -3.55
N ASN A 69 -5.55 6.27 -4.52
CA ASN A 69 -4.23 5.67 -4.68
C ASN A 69 -3.52 6.00 -5.99
N GLN A 70 -4.16 6.72 -6.93
CA GLN A 70 -3.54 7.06 -8.22
C GLN A 70 -2.31 7.97 -8.07
N ASP A 71 -2.33 8.88 -7.10
CA ASP A 71 -1.27 9.88 -6.96
C ASP A 71 0.07 9.25 -6.56
N ILE A 72 0.06 8.16 -5.78
CA ILE A 72 1.29 7.49 -5.34
C ILE A 72 2.12 6.91 -6.50
N ILE A 73 1.48 6.65 -7.64
CA ILE A 73 2.14 6.12 -8.85
C ILE A 73 2.25 7.15 -9.98
N LYS A 74 1.89 8.41 -9.73
CA LYS A 74 1.79 9.48 -10.75
C LYS A 74 3.07 9.66 -11.57
N TYR A 75 4.22 9.55 -10.96
CA TYR A 75 5.52 9.73 -11.60
C TYR A 75 6.26 8.40 -11.86
N ASN A 76 5.57 7.27 -11.77
CA ASN A 76 6.18 5.98 -11.98
C ASN A 76 6.54 5.78 -13.48
N PRO A 77 7.84 5.71 -13.84
CA PRO A 77 8.29 5.67 -15.24
C PRO A 77 7.96 4.36 -15.95
N TYR A 78 7.55 3.34 -15.21
CA TYR A 78 7.18 2.04 -15.76
C TYR A 78 5.74 2.01 -16.28
N ILE A 79 4.90 2.98 -15.87
CA ILE A 79 3.48 3.04 -16.21
C ILE A 79 3.30 3.92 -17.44
N PHE A 80 2.59 3.39 -18.45
CA PHE A 80 2.24 4.11 -19.66
C PHE A 80 1.05 5.05 -19.45
N GLU A 81 0.00 4.58 -18.77
CA GLU A 81 -1.22 5.36 -18.55
C GLU A 81 -1.96 4.93 -17.28
N ILE A 82 -2.57 5.89 -16.57
CA ILE A 82 -3.36 5.66 -15.37
C ILE A 82 -4.82 6.06 -15.64
N PHE A 83 -5.75 5.15 -15.40
CA PHE A 83 -7.18 5.41 -15.40
C PHE A 83 -7.73 5.38 -13.99
N THR A 84 -8.61 6.32 -13.69
CA THR A 84 -9.27 6.41 -12.38
C THR A 84 -10.62 5.72 -12.37
N ASN A 85 -10.81 4.82 -11.42
CA ASN A 85 -12.10 4.20 -11.11
C ASN A 85 -13.00 5.16 -10.31
N TYR A 86 -14.25 5.25 -10.68
CA TYR A 86 -15.26 6.11 -10.04
C TYR A 86 -16.36 5.27 -9.36
N LYS A 87 -16.10 4.81 -8.11
CA LYS A 87 -17.06 3.96 -7.36
C LYS A 87 -18.48 4.53 -7.25
N ASN A 88 -18.60 5.85 -7.14
CA ASN A 88 -19.88 6.55 -6.88
C ASN A 88 -20.49 7.21 -8.12
N ASN A 89 -19.94 6.97 -9.31
CA ASN A 89 -20.46 7.54 -10.55
C ASN A 89 -20.43 6.51 -11.67
N PHE A 90 -21.53 5.78 -11.80
CA PHE A 90 -21.66 4.68 -12.75
C PHE A 90 -21.38 5.09 -14.22
N LEU A 91 -21.87 6.26 -14.65
CA LEU A 91 -21.67 6.71 -16.03
C LEU A 91 -20.20 7.03 -16.32
N LYS A 92 -19.52 7.70 -15.39
CA LYS A 92 -18.08 7.94 -15.52
C LYS A 92 -17.29 6.63 -15.49
N ASP A 93 -17.60 5.73 -14.55
CA ASP A 93 -16.93 4.43 -14.48
C ASP A 93 -17.12 3.64 -15.78
N LEU A 94 -18.35 3.56 -16.30
CA LEU A 94 -18.66 2.88 -17.56
C LEU A 94 -17.89 3.51 -18.75
N SER A 95 -17.81 4.85 -18.82
CA SER A 95 -17.03 5.55 -19.85
C SER A 95 -15.56 5.14 -19.83
N ILE A 96 -14.94 5.06 -18.63
CA ILE A 96 -13.57 4.60 -18.46
C ILE A 96 -13.42 3.13 -18.89
N LEU A 97 -14.32 2.27 -18.47
CA LEU A 97 -14.29 0.84 -18.85
C LEU A 97 -14.41 0.64 -20.36
N LEU A 98 -15.22 1.44 -21.05
CA LEU A 98 -15.33 1.40 -22.51
C LEU A 98 -14.05 1.93 -23.21
N LYS A 99 -13.37 2.93 -22.65
CA LYS A 99 -12.04 3.35 -23.13
C LYS A 99 -11.02 2.23 -22.97
N LEU A 100 -10.96 1.60 -21.78
CA LEU A 100 -10.07 0.46 -21.53
C LEU A 100 -10.38 -0.73 -22.47
N ARG A 101 -11.64 -1.01 -22.75
CA ARG A 101 -12.04 -2.06 -23.72
C ARG A 101 -11.47 -1.82 -25.12
N ARG A 102 -11.41 -0.56 -25.58
CA ARG A 102 -10.87 -0.22 -26.91
C ARG A 102 -9.38 -0.47 -27.04
N ARG A 103 -8.64 -0.51 -25.91
CA ARG A 103 -7.20 -0.82 -25.86
C ARG A 103 -6.88 -2.27 -26.18
N LYS A 104 -7.85 -3.20 -26.03
CA LYS A 104 -7.70 -4.64 -26.36
C LYS A 104 -6.50 -5.28 -25.65
N PHE A 105 -6.42 -5.13 -24.34
CA PHE A 105 -5.30 -5.66 -23.54
C PHE A 105 -5.04 -7.13 -23.80
N ASP A 106 -3.75 -7.48 -23.94
CA ASP A 106 -3.30 -8.86 -24.05
C ASP A 106 -3.48 -9.59 -22.72
N VAL A 107 -3.15 -8.91 -21.62
CA VAL A 107 -3.27 -9.45 -20.26
C VAL A 107 -3.89 -8.42 -19.32
N CYS A 108 -4.75 -8.88 -18.43
CA CYS A 108 -5.16 -8.14 -17.23
C CYS A 108 -4.66 -8.88 -16.00
N ILE A 109 -3.96 -8.19 -15.11
CA ILE A 109 -3.54 -8.68 -13.79
C ILE A 109 -4.49 -8.11 -12.74
N GLU A 110 -5.18 -9.00 -12.01
CA GLU A 110 -6.14 -8.65 -10.96
C GLU A 110 -5.68 -9.29 -9.65
N LEU A 111 -5.49 -8.48 -8.59
CA LEU A 111 -4.72 -8.83 -7.40
C LEU A 111 -5.56 -9.05 -6.12
N ASP A 112 -6.87 -9.15 -6.24
CA ASP A 112 -7.75 -9.42 -5.10
C ASP A 112 -7.88 -10.92 -4.81
N HIS A 113 -7.78 -11.32 -3.55
CA HIS A 113 -8.15 -12.67 -3.11
C HIS A 113 -9.66 -12.89 -3.10
N SER A 114 -10.41 -11.85 -2.84
CA SER A 114 -11.87 -11.92 -2.75
C SER A 114 -12.51 -11.87 -4.12
N VAL A 115 -13.58 -12.64 -4.29
CA VAL A 115 -14.41 -12.58 -5.49
C VAL A 115 -15.36 -11.37 -5.39
N ILE A 116 -14.96 -10.26 -5.99
CA ILE A 116 -15.68 -8.99 -5.92
C ILE A 116 -16.54 -8.83 -7.18
N THR A 117 -17.85 -8.65 -7.00
CA THR A 117 -18.81 -8.50 -8.14
C THR A 117 -18.41 -7.36 -9.08
N HIS A 118 -17.95 -6.23 -8.56
CA HIS A 118 -17.51 -5.10 -9.39
C HIS A 118 -16.27 -5.44 -10.22
N ALA A 119 -15.32 -6.23 -9.70
CA ALA A 119 -14.14 -6.69 -10.46
C ALA A 119 -14.59 -7.58 -11.63
N ILE A 120 -15.49 -8.54 -11.38
CA ILE A 120 -16.06 -9.40 -12.43
C ILE A 120 -16.74 -8.57 -13.51
N MET A 121 -17.60 -7.61 -13.14
CA MET A 121 -18.27 -6.73 -14.10
C MET A 121 -17.28 -5.94 -14.96
N ARG A 122 -16.24 -5.36 -14.34
CA ARG A 122 -15.18 -4.62 -15.04
C ARG A 122 -14.46 -5.51 -16.03
N LEU A 123 -14.01 -6.68 -15.61
CA LEU A 123 -13.33 -7.65 -16.48
C LEU A 123 -14.22 -8.07 -17.67
N LYS A 124 -15.53 -8.26 -17.43
CA LYS A 124 -16.50 -8.58 -18.50
C LYS A 124 -16.73 -7.43 -19.47
N ILE A 125 -16.65 -6.18 -19.03
CA ILE A 125 -16.77 -5.00 -19.90
C ILE A 125 -15.47 -4.78 -20.67
N ILE A 126 -14.31 -4.78 -20.00
CA ILE A 126 -12.99 -4.53 -20.60
C ILE A 126 -12.62 -5.63 -21.60
N LYS A 127 -12.91 -6.88 -21.28
CA LYS A 127 -12.64 -8.08 -22.09
C LYS A 127 -11.17 -8.19 -22.51
N PRO A 128 -10.22 -8.25 -21.59
CA PRO A 128 -8.84 -8.57 -21.94
C PRO A 128 -8.76 -9.98 -22.53
N LYS A 129 -7.71 -10.28 -23.30
CA LYS A 129 -7.53 -11.61 -23.91
C LYS A 129 -7.28 -12.67 -22.85
N ASN A 130 -6.44 -12.35 -21.85
CA ASN A 130 -6.16 -13.22 -20.69
C ASN A 130 -6.30 -12.45 -19.38
N ILE A 131 -6.70 -13.16 -18.34
CA ILE A 131 -6.79 -12.64 -16.97
C ILE A 131 -5.94 -13.50 -16.07
N ILE A 132 -4.91 -12.89 -15.51
CA ILE A 132 -4.04 -13.47 -14.49
C ILE A 132 -4.47 -12.93 -13.12
N SER A 133 -4.53 -13.80 -12.14
CA SER A 133 -4.87 -13.39 -10.78
C SER A 133 -4.10 -14.19 -9.73
N ILE A 134 -4.25 -13.79 -8.49
CA ILE A 134 -3.83 -14.57 -7.32
C ILE A 134 -4.94 -15.56 -6.95
N TYR A 135 -4.62 -16.51 -6.07
CA TYR A 135 -5.57 -17.45 -5.50
C TYR A 135 -6.87 -16.75 -5.05
N LYS A 136 -8.00 -17.30 -5.42
CA LYS A 136 -9.34 -16.77 -5.09
C LYS A 136 -10.00 -17.54 -3.96
N TYR A 137 -10.45 -16.81 -2.93
CA TYR A 137 -11.37 -17.38 -1.97
C TYR A 137 -12.72 -17.62 -2.64
N GLY A 138 -13.38 -18.72 -2.30
CA GLY A 138 -14.72 -19.02 -2.78
C GLY A 138 -15.77 -18.01 -2.31
N ARG A 139 -16.88 -17.92 -3.02
CA ARG A 139 -18.02 -17.08 -2.66
C ARG A 139 -19.34 -17.78 -2.92
N TYR A 140 -20.30 -17.60 -2.03
CA TYR A 140 -21.63 -18.22 -2.11
C TYR A 140 -21.59 -19.76 -2.24
N GLY A 141 -20.55 -20.40 -1.71
CA GLY A 141 -20.32 -21.83 -1.82
C GLY A 141 -19.74 -22.30 -3.16
N VAL A 142 -19.31 -21.37 -4.02
CA VAL A 142 -18.54 -21.67 -5.25
C VAL A 142 -17.06 -21.55 -4.91
N PRO A 143 -16.25 -22.61 -5.04
CA PRO A 143 -14.80 -22.55 -4.91
C PRO A 143 -14.17 -21.59 -5.91
N GLY A 144 -13.02 -20.98 -5.53
CA GLY A 144 -12.32 -20.05 -6.41
C GLY A 144 -11.87 -20.68 -7.73
N GLU A 145 -11.49 -21.94 -7.67
CA GLU A 145 -11.01 -22.73 -8.81
C GLU A 145 -12.10 -22.99 -9.87
N GLU A 146 -13.37 -22.90 -9.50
CA GLU A 146 -14.51 -23.03 -10.44
C GLU A 146 -14.82 -21.72 -11.20
N LEU A 147 -14.07 -20.65 -10.95
CA LEU A 147 -14.29 -19.36 -11.60
C LEU A 147 -13.57 -19.29 -12.95
N GLU A 148 -14.20 -19.75 -14.02
CA GLU A 148 -13.64 -19.81 -15.39
C GLU A 148 -13.24 -18.43 -15.96
N LEU A 149 -13.55 -17.33 -15.28
CA LEU A 149 -13.19 -15.98 -15.70
C LEU A 149 -11.68 -15.74 -15.71
N TYR A 150 -10.97 -16.36 -14.77
CA TYR A 150 -9.52 -16.21 -14.60
C TYR A 150 -8.83 -17.32 -15.38
N ASP A 151 -7.97 -16.95 -16.34
CA ASP A 151 -7.23 -17.94 -17.16
C ASP A 151 -6.09 -18.57 -16.36
N TYR A 152 -5.47 -17.76 -15.49
CA TYR A 152 -4.35 -18.17 -14.65
C TYR A 152 -4.48 -17.57 -13.27
N TYR A 153 -4.14 -18.32 -12.25
CA TYR A 153 -4.01 -17.80 -10.89
C TYR A 153 -2.97 -18.60 -10.09
N THR A 154 -2.31 -17.91 -9.16
CA THR A 154 -1.29 -18.51 -8.31
C THR A 154 -1.93 -19.50 -7.33
N LYS A 155 -1.12 -20.41 -6.82
CA LYS A 155 -1.55 -21.26 -5.70
C LYS A 155 -1.76 -20.42 -4.44
N LYS A 156 -2.55 -20.95 -3.49
CA LYS A 156 -2.68 -20.34 -2.17
C LYS A 156 -1.31 -20.29 -1.50
N ASP A 157 -0.96 -19.11 -1.03
CA ASP A 157 0.30 -18.87 -0.32
C ASP A 157 0.00 -18.41 1.12
N GLU A 158 0.42 -19.20 2.08
CA GLU A 158 0.21 -18.96 3.51
C GLU A 158 1.49 -18.52 4.23
N LYS A 159 2.58 -18.30 3.51
CA LYS A 159 3.89 -17.99 4.08
C LYS A 159 4.41 -16.60 3.73
N ASN A 160 4.12 -16.15 2.52
CA ASN A 160 4.74 -14.95 1.99
C ASN A 160 3.94 -13.66 2.26
N HIS A 161 4.63 -12.55 2.15
CA HIS A 161 4.11 -11.20 2.14
C HIS A 161 3.39 -10.90 0.81
N PHE A 162 2.42 -9.99 0.80
CA PHE A 162 1.67 -9.65 -0.41
C PHE A 162 2.54 -9.21 -1.58
N SER A 163 3.64 -8.50 -1.34
CA SER A 163 4.55 -8.12 -2.43
C SER A 163 5.08 -9.34 -3.22
N ARG A 164 5.36 -10.46 -2.54
CA ARG A 164 5.76 -11.70 -3.18
C ARG A 164 4.57 -12.40 -3.84
N ILE A 165 3.46 -12.55 -3.12
CA ILE A 165 2.24 -13.19 -3.63
C ILE A 165 1.76 -12.52 -4.93
N TRP A 166 1.79 -11.19 -4.97
CA TRP A 166 1.36 -10.45 -6.16
C TRP A 166 2.40 -10.53 -7.29
N LEU A 167 3.69 -10.46 -6.97
CA LEU A 167 4.75 -10.59 -7.94
C LEU A 167 4.76 -11.98 -8.61
N ASP A 168 4.37 -13.03 -7.90
CA ASP A 168 4.30 -14.39 -8.43
C ASP A 168 3.24 -14.55 -9.55
N THR A 169 2.31 -13.62 -9.72
CA THR A 169 1.43 -13.58 -10.90
C THR A 169 2.22 -13.47 -12.21
N LEU A 170 3.43 -12.92 -12.17
CA LEU A 170 4.28 -12.74 -13.34
C LEU A 170 4.94 -14.05 -13.82
N ILE A 171 4.89 -15.12 -13.05
CA ILE A 171 5.40 -16.44 -13.43
C ILE A 171 4.74 -16.93 -14.73
N PHE A 172 3.45 -16.64 -14.90
CA PHE A 172 2.70 -16.98 -16.12
C PHE A 172 3.21 -16.24 -17.37
N LEU A 173 3.94 -15.13 -17.19
CA LEU A 173 4.59 -14.36 -18.24
C LEU A 173 6.07 -14.71 -18.41
N GLY A 174 6.54 -15.79 -17.76
CA GLY A 174 7.94 -16.22 -17.81
C GLY A 174 8.90 -15.45 -16.89
N ILE A 175 8.37 -14.62 -15.97
CA ILE A 175 9.14 -13.84 -15.00
C ILE A 175 9.16 -14.59 -13.68
N ASN A 176 10.22 -15.38 -13.43
CA ASN A 176 10.30 -16.28 -12.28
C ASN A 176 10.95 -15.65 -11.04
N THR A 177 11.65 -14.55 -11.19
CA THR A 177 12.36 -13.87 -10.11
C THR A 177 12.19 -12.36 -10.22
N GLY A 178 12.09 -11.69 -9.08
CA GLY A 178 12.01 -10.24 -9.05
C GLY A 178 12.21 -9.72 -7.63
N SER A 179 12.67 -8.48 -7.52
CA SER A 179 12.76 -7.79 -6.23
C SER A 179 11.37 -7.40 -5.75
N THR A 180 11.11 -7.63 -4.48
CA THR A 180 9.88 -7.21 -3.79
C THR A 180 9.94 -5.79 -3.22
N ASN A 181 11.06 -5.06 -3.42
CA ASN A 181 11.21 -3.67 -2.98
C ASN A 181 10.20 -2.79 -3.71
N TYR A 182 9.57 -1.89 -2.96
CA TYR A 182 8.58 -0.97 -3.49
C TYR A 182 9.23 0.20 -4.24
N ASP A 183 8.46 0.80 -5.14
CA ASP A 183 8.91 1.93 -5.95
C ASP A 183 7.96 3.13 -5.75
N ILE A 184 8.49 4.23 -5.23
CA ILE A 184 7.82 5.53 -5.18
C ILE A 184 8.72 6.55 -5.87
N PHE A 185 8.16 7.29 -6.82
CA PHE A 185 8.87 8.33 -7.57
C PHE A 185 8.30 9.69 -7.21
N LEU A 186 9.18 10.59 -6.83
CA LEU A 186 8.86 11.95 -6.42
C LEU A 186 9.33 12.94 -7.48
N SER A 187 8.56 14.00 -7.72
CA SER A 187 9.03 15.12 -8.53
C SER A 187 9.97 16.02 -7.74
N ASN A 188 10.62 16.96 -8.44
CA ASN A 188 11.46 17.94 -7.80
C ASN A 188 10.66 18.85 -6.85
N SER A 189 9.40 19.15 -7.18
CA SER A 189 8.54 20.02 -6.37
C SER A 189 8.26 19.45 -4.98
N GLU A 190 7.90 18.14 -4.87
CA GLU A 190 7.68 17.51 -3.57
C GLU A 190 8.98 17.47 -2.75
N ARG A 191 10.13 17.18 -3.41
CA ARG A 191 11.44 17.16 -2.73
C ARG A 191 11.87 18.55 -2.26
N GLU A 192 11.65 19.60 -3.05
CA GLU A 192 11.95 20.98 -2.65
C GLU A 192 11.12 21.41 -1.44
N LYS A 193 9.82 21.11 -1.41
CA LYS A 193 8.94 21.40 -0.28
C LYS A 193 9.46 20.74 1.02
N ALA A 194 9.83 19.48 0.94
CA ALA A 194 10.43 18.77 2.07
C ALA A 194 11.81 19.36 2.45
N ASN A 195 12.67 19.67 1.49
CA ASN A 195 13.98 20.27 1.76
C ASN A 195 13.84 21.61 2.48
N LEU A 196 12.95 22.50 2.00
CA LEU A 196 12.70 23.79 2.64
C LEU A 196 12.24 23.64 4.10
N PHE A 197 11.34 22.68 4.37
CA PHE A 197 10.90 22.39 5.73
C PHE A 197 12.09 21.96 6.62
N PHE A 198 12.96 21.10 6.12
CA PHE A 198 14.10 20.59 6.90
C PHE A 198 15.27 21.57 7.02
N LEU A 199 15.29 22.69 6.31
CA LEU A 199 16.28 23.75 6.53
C LEU A 199 16.18 24.37 7.94
N SER A 200 15.00 24.38 8.53
CA SER A 200 14.77 24.89 9.90
C SER A 200 15.00 23.83 11.00
N VAL A 201 15.31 22.58 10.62
CA VAL A 201 15.51 21.47 11.56
C VAL A 201 17.00 21.18 11.70
N ASN A 202 17.58 21.62 12.81
CA ASN A 202 19.03 21.53 13.07
C ASN A 202 19.45 20.19 13.68
N GLU A 203 18.50 19.47 14.29
CA GLU A 203 18.77 18.21 14.98
C GLU A 203 19.19 17.12 13.99
N ARG A 204 20.17 16.31 14.39
CA ARG A 204 20.73 15.26 13.53
C ARG A 204 19.77 14.12 13.26
N ILE A 205 18.92 13.80 14.25
CA ILE A 205 17.97 12.70 14.17
C ILE A 205 16.55 13.22 14.02
N LYS A 206 15.92 12.89 12.91
CA LYS A 206 14.55 13.27 12.55
C LYS A 206 13.65 12.06 12.62
N ILE A 207 12.70 12.08 13.56
CA ILE A 207 11.76 10.96 13.78
C ILE A 207 10.37 11.41 13.38
N GLY A 208 9.76 10.72 12.42
CA GLY A 208 8.37 10.93 12.06
C GLY A 208 7.45 10.02 12.87
N ILE A 209 6.41 10.57 13.49
CA ILE A 209 5.36 9.79 14.15
C ILE A 209 4.04 10.06 13.43
N ASN A 210 3.47 9.03 12.83
CA ASN A 210 2.16 9.12 12.18
C ASN A 210 1.06 8.98 13.23
N ILE A 211 0.24 10.02 13.38
CA ILE A 211 -0.87 10.05 14.33
C ILE A 211 -2.22 9.75 13.67
N ASP A 212 -2.26 9.64 12.33
CA ASP A 212 -3.49 9.43 11.59
C ASP A 212 -3.63 7.99 11.10
N ALA A 213 -4.83 7.46 11.22
CA ALA A 213 -5.23 6.16 10.70
C ALA A 213 -6.70 6.22 10.26
N PHE A 214 -7.05 5.42 9.24
CA PHE A 214 -8.42 5.36 8.73
C PHE A 214 -9.45 4.99 9.81
N SER A 215 -9.10 4.08 10.73
CA SER A 215 -9.92 3.69 11.86
C SER A 215 -9.47 4.43 13.12
N ILE A 216 -10.43 5.00 13.85
CA ILE A 216 -10.14 5.65 15.13
C ILE A 216 -9.51 4.70 16.15
N HIS A 217 -9.84 3.40 16.07
CA HIS A 217 -9.28 2.36 16.94
C HIS A 217 -7.82 2.02 16.62
N LYS A 218 -7.29 2.52 15.50
CA LYS A 218 -5.89 2.34 15.08
C LYS A 218 -5.03 3.59 15.29
N LYS A 219 -5.50 4.57 16.06
CA LYS A 219 -4.74 5.78 16.35
C LYS A 219 -3.99 5.64 17.68
N ILE A 220 -2.81 6.23 17.73
CA ILE A 220 -2.04 6.40 18.99
C ILE A 220 -2.79 7.42 19.84
N ASN A 221 -3.08 7.13 21.09
CA ASN A 221 -3.73 8.09 21.97
C ASN A 221 -2.76 9.17 22.46
N PHE A 222 -3.29 10.26 22.96
CA PHE A 222 -2.49 11.42 23.37
C PHE A 222 -1.44 11.09 24.45
N PHE A 223 -1.82 10.32 25.47
CA PHE A 223 -0.92 10.00 26.58
C PHE A 223 0.24 9.10 26.12
N GLU A 224 -0.06 8.09 25.32
CA GLU A 224 0.97 7.22 24.71
C GLU A 224 1.89 8.03 23.78
N LEU A 225 1.32 8.91 22.95
CA LEU A 225 2.09 9.77 22.05
C LEU A 225 3.04 10.66 22.83
N LYS A 226 2.58 11.32 23.91
CA LYS A 226 3.40 12.14 24.78
C LYS A 226 4.50 11.33 25.45
N GLN A 227 4.18 10.17 26.00
CA GLN A 227 5.15 9.26 26.61
C GLN A 227 6.23 8.80 25.61
N ILE A 228 5.85 8.50 24.37
CA ILE A 228 6.80 8.16 23.31
C ILE A 228 7.74 9.34 23.02
N CYS A 229 7.19 10.55 22.85
CA CYS A 229 7.97 11.75 22.58
C CYS A 229 8.98 12.05 23.71
N GLU A 230 8.54 12.04 24.95
CA GLU A 230 9.38 12.29 26.13
C GLU A 230 10.46 11.22 26.28
N GLY A 231 10.10 9.93 26.12
CA GLY A 231 11.06 8.83 26.25
C GLY A 231 12.12 8.79 25.15
N LEU A 232 11.80 9.26 23.93
CA LEU A 232 12.77 9.42 22.86
C LEU A 232 13.73 10.57 23.14
N TYR A 233 13.23 11.72 23.56
CA TYR A 233 14.06 12.89 23.87
C TYR A 233 14.96 12.69 25.08
N GLN A 234 14.47 12.04 26.14
CA GLN A 234 15.29 11.65 27.30
C GLN A 234 16.46 10.72 26.91
N PHE A 235 16.26 9.87 25.92
CA PHE A 235 17.33 9.01 25.42
C PHE A 235 18.37 9.79 24.59
N ASN A 236 17.93 10.77 23.82
CA ASN A 236 18.80 11.57 22.97
C ASN A 236 18.18 12.95 22.71
N ASN A 237 18.81 14.00 23.20
CA ASN A 237 18.36 15.39 23.06
C ASN A 237 18.65 16.01 21.66
N ASP A 238 19.43 15.35 20.82
CA ASP A 238 19.68 15.73 19.42
C ASP A 238 18.65 15.08 18.47
N ILE A 239 17.37 15.15 18.88
CA ILE A 239 16.23 14.58 18.16
C ILE A 239 15.19 15.65 17.87
N ARG A 240 14.70 15.73 16.62
CA ARG A 240 13.46 16.40 16.26
C ARG A 240 12.38 15.36 15.98
N ILE A 241 11.25 15.47 16.66
CA ILE A 241 10.06 14.64 16.42
C ILE A 241 9.08 15.42 15.56
N ILE A 242 8.69 14.82 14.44
CA ILE A 242 7.77 15.42 13.46
C ILE A 242 6.49 14.59 13.45
N LEU A 243 5.38 15.19 13.91
CA LEU A 243 4.09 14.54 13.83
C LEU A 243 3.52 14.62 12.43
N ILE A 244 3.03 13.51 11.91
CA ILE A 244 2.55 13.35 10.53
C ILE A 244 1.05 13.04 10.56
N SER A 245 0.28 13.72 9.70
CA SER A 245 -1.13 13.41 9.47
C SER A 245 -1.52 13.66 8.02
N GLY A 246 -2.66 13.13 7.61
CA GLY A 246 -3.31 13.53 6.35
C GLY A 246 -3.93 14.94 6.45
N PRO A 247 -4.29 15.55 5.31
CA PRO A 247 -4.84 16.91 5.26
C PRO A 247 -6.09 17.09 6.13
N SER A 248 -6.98 16.13 6.16
CA SER A 248 -8.22 16.17 6.96
C SER A 248 -8.00 16.14 8.48
N TYR A 249 -6.79 15.78 8.92
CA TYR A 249 -6.44 15.67 10.33
C TYR A 249 -5.49 16.79 10.79
N ARG A 250 -5.21 17.77 9.91
CA ARG A 250 -4.24 18.85 10.15
C ARG A 250 -4.52 19.67 11.39
N ASN A 251 -5.77 20.09 11.60
CA ASN A 251 -6.14 20.91 12.76
C ASN A 251 -5.91 20.16 14.07
N ILE A 252 -6.29 18.89 14.13
CA ILE A 252 -6.05 18.03 15.29
C ILE A 252 -4.55 17.85 15.54
N LEU A 253 -3.74 17.70 14.50
CA LEU A 253 -2.28 17.67 14.62
C LEU A 253 -1.73 18.93 15.31
N LEU A 254 -2.19 20.11 14.89
CA LEU A 254 -1.75 21.39 15.47
C LEU A 254 -2.19 21.54 16.93
N GLU A 255 -3.41 21.14 17.24
CA GLU A 255 -3.93 21.12 18.62
C GLU A 255 -3.09 20.19 19.52
N LEU A 256 -2.78 18.97 19.06
CA LEU A 256 -1.95 18.01 19.80
C LEU A 256 -0.55 18.54 20.06
N VAL A 257 0.09 19.18 19.08
CA VAL A 257 1.42 19.77 19.26
C VAL A 257 1.39 20.90 20.31
N ASN A 258 0.39 21.77 20.22
CA ASN A 258 0.23 22.86 21.19
C ASN A 258 -0.06 22.34 22.62
N GLU A 259 -0.92 21.33 22.75
CA GLU A 259 -1.24 20.73 24.06
C GLU A 259 -0.07 20.00 24.68
N MET A 260 0.76 19.30 23.86
CA MET A 260 1.98 18.66 24.35
C MET A 260 2.99 19.67 24.90
N ASN A 261 3.10 20.85 24.28
CA ASN A 261 4.02 21.92 24.65
C ASN A 261 5.47 21.45 24.85
N LEU A 262 6.00 20.72 23.86
CA LEU A 262 7.36 20.15 23.85
C LEU A 262 8.16 20.76 22.70
N ASP A 263 9.22 21.50 22.99
CA ASP A 263 10.02 22.28 22.02
C ASP A 263 10.66 21.43 20.91
N TYR A 264 10.91 20.17 21.20
CA TYR A 264 11.49 19.19 20.27
C TYR A 264 10.44 18.44 19.43
N VAL A 265 9.16 18.77 19.59
CA VAL A 265 8.05 18.22 18.79
C VAL A 265 7.50 19.31 17.87
N SER A 266 7.34 19.00 16.61
CA SER A 266 6.77 19.93 15.63
C SER A 266 5.77 19.21 14.71
N PRO A 267 4.79 19.92 14.15
CA PRO A 267 3.96 19.36 13.09
C PRO A 267 4.79 19.24 11.81
N SER A 268 4.43 18.30 10.92
CA SER A 268 4.90 18.31 9.54
C SER A 268 4.50 19.64 8.85
N PHE A 269 5.08 19.97 7.71
CA PHE A 269 4.49 21.00 6.86
C PHE A 269 3.10 20.56 6.37
N GLU A 270 2.30 21.50 5.94
CA GLU A 270 0.98 21.20 5.38
C GLU A 270 1.11 20.43 4.07
N THR A 271 0.56 19.22 4.05
CA THR A 271 0.62 18.33 2.90
C THR A 271 -0.74 18.24 2.22
N GLU A 272 -0.76 18.38 0.90
CA GLU A 272 -1.96 18.25 0.08
C GLU A 272 -2.06 16.87 -0.56
N THR A 273 -0.92 16.23 -0.81
CA THR A 273 -0.81 14.96 -1.52
C THR A 273 -0.02 13.92 -0.74
N ILE A 274 -0.26 12.65 -1.05
CA ILE A 274 0.53 11.55 -0.49
C ILE A 274 1.99 11.58 -0.94
N LEU A 275 2.31 12.20 -2.08
CA LEU A 275 3.68 12.34 -2.56
C LEU A 275 4.45 13.37 -1.73
N GLU A 276 3.81 14.43 -1.24
CA GLU A 276 4.44 15.37 -0.30
C GLU A 276 4.74 14.71 1.05
N VAL A 277 3.80 13.87 1.55
CA VAL A 277 4.07 13.02 2.73
C VAL A 277 5.23 12.06 2.46
N SER A 278 5.30 11.49 1.26
CA SER A 278 6.39 10.59 0.87
C SER A 278 7.74 11.32 0.82
N ALA A 279 7.78 12.56 0.33
CA ALA A 279 8.98 13.40 0.31
C ALA A 279 9.45 13.80 1.73
N LEU A 280 8.51 14.05 2.65
CA LEU A 280 8.84 14.24 4.07
C LEU A 280 9.49 12.97 4.64
N ILE A 281 8.89 11.80 4.41
CA ILE A 281 9.35 10.52 4.93
C ILE A 281 10.74 10.16 4.38
N GLU A 282 11.02 10.44 3.09
CA GLU A 282 12.34 10.23 2.47
C GLU A 282 13.49 10.90 3.27
N LYS A 283 13.21 11.95 4.03
CA LYS A 283 14.19 12.73 4.81
C LYS A 283 14.31 12.34 6.28
N LEU A 284 13.50 11.40 6.74
CA LEU A 284 13.50 10.96 8.14
C LEU A 284 14.55 9.89 8.39
N ASN A 285 14.96 9.77 9.65
CA ASN A 285 15.87 8.73 10.12
C ASN A 285 15.12 7.53 10.73
N LEU A 286 13.87 7.74 11.16
CA LEU A 286 13.00 6.72 11.74
C LEU A 286 11.55 7.13 11.54
N VAL A 287 10.69 6.18 11.24
CA VAL A 287 9.22 6.34 11.23
C VAL A 287 8.60 5.45 12.30
N ILE A 288 7.71 6.00 13.10
CA ILE A 288 6.84 5.26 14.01
C ILE A 288 5.40 5.43 13.51
N SER A 289 4.72 4.34 13.24
CA SER A 289 3.36 4.40 12.67
C SER A 289 2.52 3.19 13.02
N PRO A 290 1.22 3.39 13.27
CA PRO A 290 0.26 2.31 13.14
C PRO A 290 0.35 1.63 11.76
N ASP A 291 -0.29 0.46 11.64
CA ASP A 291 -0.47 -0.25 10.37
C ASP A 291 -1.28 0.58 9.37
N THR A 292 -0.57 1.39 8.60
CA THR A 292 -1.10 2.31 7.57
C THR A 292 -0.19 2.34 6.35
N SER A 293 -0.59 3.07 5.30
CA SER A 293 0.26 3.27 4.11
C SER A 293 1.63 3.90 4.42
N ILE A 294 1.77 4.58 5.55
CA ILE A 294 3.03 5.25 5.96
C ILE A 294 4.16 4.24 6.17
N ILE A 295 3.89 3.04 6.72
CA ILE A 295 4.92 2.01 6.86
C ILE A 295 5.42 1.50 5.52
N HIS A 296 4.54 1.44 4.50
CA HIS A 296 4.92 1.03 3.15
C HIS A 296 5.67 2.14 2.40
N ILE A 297 5.33 3.42 2.64
CA ILE A 297 6.10 4.55 2.12
C ILE A 297 7.51 4.54 2.70
N ALA A 298 7.65 4.41 4.02
CA ALA A 298 8.95 4.31 4.67
C ALA A 298 9.76 3.12 4.13
N SER A 299 9.10 1.97 3.92
CA SER A 299 9.74 0.78 3.34
C SER A 299 10.21 1.00 1.90
N ALA A 300 9.50 1.81 1.09
CA ALA A 300 9.92 2.11 -0.28
C ALA A 300 11.23 2.89 -0.34
N PHE A 301 11.50 3.73 0.66
CA PHE A 301 12.75 4.49 0.79
C PHE A 301 13.78 3.82 1.71
N ASP A 302 13.53 2.60 2.18
CA ASP A 302 14.35 1.87 3.17
C ASP A 302 14.59 2.68 4.46
N ILE A 303 13.66 3.56 4.82
CA ILE A 303 13.69 4.29 6.09
C ILE A 303 13.33 3.32 7.23
N PRO A 304 14.10 3.31 8.32
CA PRO A 304 13.79 2.51 9.50
C PRO A 304 12.36 2.71 10.00
N VAL A 305 11.69 1.62 10.37
CA VAL A 305 10.26 1.64 10.78
C VAL A 305 10.07 0.92 12.10
N ILE A 306 9.32 1.55 12.99
CA ILE A 306 8.63 0.85 14.09
C ILE A 306 7.14 0.91 13.81
N SER A 307 6.56 -0.24 13.57
CA SER A 307 5.13 -0.35 13.31
C SER A 307 4.37 -0.84 14.54
N ILE A 308 3.14 -0.36 14.70
CA ILE A 308 2.22 -0.80 15.75
C ILE A 308 1.07 -1.55 15.08
N HIS A 309 0.92 -2.83 15.39
CA HIS A 309 -0.09 -3.71 14.78
C HIS A 309 -1.08 -4.26 15.78
N GLU A 310 -2.27 -4.56 15.30
CA GLU A 310 -3.21 -5.43 16.00
C GLU A 310 -2.61 -6.83 16.17
N LYS A 311 -3.05 -7.57 17.19
CA LYS A 311 -2.60 -8.96 17.43
C LYS A 311 -3.22 -9.92 16.42
N ASN A 312 -2.82 -9.79 15.16
CA ASN A 312 -3.26 -10.63 14.06
C ASN A 312 -2.06 -11.07 13.21
N ASN A 313 -1.59 -12.29 13.45
CA ASN A 313 -0.39 -12.83 12.82
C ASN A 313 -0.53 -12.97 11.30
N GLU A 314 -1.71 -13.29 10.77
CA GLU A 314 -1.94 -13.41 9.34
C GLU A 314 -1.89 -12.03 8.67
N SER A 315 -2.60 -11.04 9.23
CA SER A 315 -2.55 -9.66 8.73
C SER A 315 -1.13 -9.11 8.77
N TYR A 316 -0.41 -9.31 9.88
CA TYR A 316 0.98 -8.87 9.99
C TYR A 316 1.88 -9.51 8.94
N ARG A 317 1.82 -10.83 8.77
CA ARG A 317 2.62 -11.54 7.76
C ARG A 317 2.41 -10.96 6.35
N LEU A 318 1.17 -10.60 6.02
CA LEU A 318 0.80 -10.09 4.70
C LEU A 318 1.23 -8.63 4.48
N TRP A 319 1.32 -7.82 5.54
CA TRP A 319 1.48 -6.37 5.48
C TRP A 319 2.64 -5.82 6.32
N ALA A 320 3.53 -6.66 6.85
CA ALA A 320 4.67 -6.23 7.63
C ALA A 320 5.51 -5.17 6.89
N PRO A 321 6.17 -4.22 7.58
CA PRO A 321 7.13 -3.31 6.96
C PRO A 321 8.30 -4.12 6.38
N THR A 322 8.82 -3.68 5.23
CA THR A 322 9.92 -4.35 4.50
C THR A 322 11.24 -3.58 4.53
N SER A 323 11.34 -2.47 5.28
CA SER A 323 12.61 -1.77 5.53
C SER A 323 13.62 -2.71 6.17
N LYS A 324 14.90 -2.57 5.84
CA LYS A 324 15.99 -3.41 6.42
C LYS A 324 16.06 -3.32 7.93
N LEU A 325 15.85 -2.12 8.48
CA LEU A 325 15.74 -1.90 9.92
C LEU A 325 14.27 -1.68 10.25
N ASN A 326 13.63 -2.68 10.79
CA ASN A 326 12.25 -2.57 11.25
C ASN A 326 12.03 -3.32 12.56
N ASN A 327 11.03 -2.90 13.29
CA ASN A 327 10.50 -3.62 14.45
C ASN A 327 8.99 -3.43 14.52
N THR A 328 8.30 -4.33 15.18
CA THR A 328 6.85 -4.26 15.35
C THR A 328 6.48 -4.49 16.81
N VAL A 329 5.61 -3.61 17.29
CA VAL A 329 4.98 -3.74 18.59
C VAL A 329 3.51 -4.13 18.36
N PHE A 330 3.07 -5.18 19.05
CA PHE A 330 1.71 -5.67 18.90
C PHE A 330 0.82 -5.15 20.02
N SER A 331 -0.38 -4.73 19.65
CA SER A 331 -1.48 -4.57 20.59
C SER A 331 -1.78 -5.91 21.29
N ARG A 332 -2.31 -5.86 22.50
CA ARG A 332 -2.80 -7.05 23.19
C ARG A 332 -4.14 -7.54 22.64
N THR A 333 -4.84 -6.68 21.92
CA THR A 333 -6.17 -6.95 21.34
C THR A 333 -6.08 -7.29 19.85
N GLU A 334 -7.01 -8.11 19.37
CA GLU A 334 -7.12 -8.47 17.95
C GLU A 334 -7.72 -7.35 17.10
N VAL A 335 -8.38 -6.39 17.75
CA VAL A 335 -9.02 -5.23 17.09
C VAL A 335 -8.62 -3.96 17.83
N GLY A 336 -8.06 -3.01 17.11
CA GLY A 336 -7.60 -1.74 17.64
C GLY A 336 -6.20 -1.80 18.28
N LEU A 337 -5.63 -0.64 18.54
CA LEU A 337 -4.28 -0.49 19.12
C LEU A 337 -4.36 -0.20 20.62
N ASN A 338 -5.13 -0.98 21.36
CA ASN A 338 -5.22 -0.84 22.80
C ASN A 338 -4.11 -1.65 23.47
N ASP A 339 -3.53 -1.09 24.54
CA ASP A 339 -2.57 -1.77 25.43
C ASP A 339 -1.31 -2.32 24.75
N TYR A 340 -0.78 -1.68 23.70
CA TYR A 340 0.56 -2.02 23.24
C TYR A 340 1.62 -1.48 24.22
N ASN A 341 2.77 -2.16 24.28
CA ASN A 341 3.82 -1.83 25.22
C ASN A 341 4.70 -0.67 24.73
N VAL A 342 4.51 0.53 25.29
CA VAL A 342 5.28 1.74 24.96
C VAL A 342 6.78 1.58 25.30
N ASP A 343 7.12 0.89 26.40
CA ASP A 343 8.54 0.66 26.76
C ASP A 343 9.24 -0.25 25.74
N GLN A 344 8.53 -1.24 25.21
CA GLN A 344 9.03 -2.08 24.11
C GLN A 344 9.27 -1.24 22.86
N LEU A 345 8.34 -0.32 22.52
CA LEU A 345 8.48 0.59 21.40
C LEU A 345 9.72 1.49 21.58
N LEU A 346 9.86 2.11 22.75
CA LEU A 346 11.01 2.96 23.09
C LEU A 346 12.33 2.18 23.06
N SER A 347 12.36 0.96 23.57
CA SER A 347 13.54 0.08 23.49
C SER A 347 13.93 -0.19 22.05
N SER A 348 12.96 -0.49 21.20
CA SER A 348 13.16 -0.71 19.74
C SER A 348 13.71 0.54 19.06
N ALA A 349 13.14 1.71 19.37
CA ALA A 349 13.59 2.99 18.82
C ALA A 349 15.03 3.28 19.22
N LYS A 350 15.38 3.11 20.48
CA LYS A 350 16.76 3.28 21.00
C LYS A 350 17.76 2.40 20.26
N ASN A 351 17.43 1.15 19.99
CA ASN A 351 18.28 0.22 19.24
C ASN A 351 18.47 0.67 17.78
N ILE A 352 17.41 1.08 17.11
CA ILE A 352 17.49 1.61 15.73
C ILE A 352 18.32 2.88 15.69
N ILE A 353 18.10 3.84 16.61
CA ILE A 353 18.86 5.11 16.69
C ILE A 353 20.35 4.85 16.90
N LYS A 354 20.72 3.91 17.79
CA LYS A 354 22.11 3.51 17.97
C LYS A 354 22.72 2.95 16.68
N SER A 355 21.98 2.12 15.95
CA SER A 355 22.43 1.52 14.69
C SER A 355 22.64 2.57 13.59
N ILE A 356 21.85 3.63 13.55
CA ILE A 356 21.99 4.74 12.60
C ILE A 356 23.26 5.54 12.91
N ARG A 357 23.51 5.86 14.19
CA ARG A 357 24.70 6.62 14.62
C ARG A 357 26.03 5.92 14.33
N LEU A 358 26.04 4.60 14.36
CA LEU A 358 27.25 3.81 14.07
C LEU A 358 27.60 3.79 12.56
N LYS A 359 26.67 4.24 11.71
CA LYS A 359 26.86 4.28 10.24
C LYS A 359 27.18 5.68 9.71
N GLN A 360 27.03 6.71 10.54
CA GLN A 360 27.44 8.11 10.27
C GLN A 360 28.84 8.38 10.80
#